data_87a4fe8d02ca1a09a0526567de617be3
#
_entry.id   87a4fe8d02ca1a09a0526567de617be3
#
_cell.length_a   1.000
_cell.length_b   1.000
_cell.length_c   1.000
_cell.angle_alpha   90.00
_cell.angle_beta   90.00
_cell.angle_gamma   90.00
#
_symmetry.space_group_name_H-M   'P 1'
#
loop_
_entity.id
_entity.type
_entity.pdbx_description
1 polymer ?
#
loop_
_entity_poly.entity_id
_entity_poly.type
_entity_poly.pdbx_seq_one_letter_code
_entity_poly.pdbx_strand_id
1 'polypeptide(L)'
;MNPKDPAPLPVDELRAAAAEHPSTHPTIDALHAAVTADKPDAATIQRHVEHLRATPALIATLERWWMDPRTQAFIAELNATGL
;
A
#
# COMPACT_ATOMS: atom_id res chain seq x y z
N MET A 1 -4.00 -1.24 21.56
CA MET A 1 -4.24 -1.79 20.23
C MET A 1 -4.92 -0.76 19.36
N ASN A 2 -4.48 -0.62 18.13
CA ASN A 2 -5.05 0.36 17.21
C ASN A 2 -5.98 -0.34 16.22
N PRO A 3 -7.31 -0.16 16.35
CA PRO A 3 -8.27 -0.80 15.45
C PRO A 3 -8.24 -0.26 14.02
N LYS A 4 -7.48 0.81 13.79
CA LYS A 4 -7.40 1.46 12.47
C LYS A 4 -6.19 1.03 11.65
N ASP A 5 -5.47 0.02 12.11
CA ASP A 5 -4.33 -0.45 11.34
C ASP A 5 -4.79 -1.10 10.04
N PRO A 6 -4.10 -0.85 8.93
CA PRO A 6 -4.44 -1.50 7.67
C PRO A 6 -4.07 -2.98 7.70
N ALA A 7 -4.58 -3.72 6.72
CA ALA A 7 -4.10 -5.08 6.51
C ALA A 7 -2.59 -5.04 6.27
N PRO A 8 -1.84 -6.06 6.71
CA PRO A 8 -0.40 -6.11 6.44
C PRO A 8 -0.13 -6.06 4.95
N LEU A 9 0.76 -5.17 4.52
CA LEU A 9 1.14 -5.09 3.11
C LEU A 9 1.93 -6.35 2.76
N PRO A 10 1.52 -7.10 1.72
CA PRO A 10 2.22 -8.34 1.34
C PRO A 10 3.50 -8.03 0.56
N VAL A 11 4.50 -7.48 1.26
CA VAL A 11 5.76 -7.04 0.64
C VAL A 11 6.45 -8.17 -0.09
N ASP A 12 6.54 -9.34 0.54
CA ASP A 12 7.23 -10.48 -0.08
C ASP A 12 6.52 -10.95 -1.35
N GLU A 13 5.18 -10.99 -1.31
CA GLU A 13 4.40 -11.35 -2.49
C GLU A 13 4.56 -10.33 -3.61
N LEU A 14 4.56 -9.05 -3.25
CA LEU A 14 4.75 -7.98 -4.23
C LEU A 14 6.14 -8.07 -4.86
N ARG A 15 7.16 -8.31 -4.06
CA ARG A 15 8.52 -8.46 -4.60
C ARG A 15 8.64 -9.68 -5.49
N ALA A 16 8.00 -10.78 -5.11
CA ALA A 16 8.01 -12.00 -5.94
C ALA A 16 7.29 -11.76 -7.26
N ALA A 17 6.14 -11.09 -7.21
CA ALA A 17 5.39 -10.74 -8.42
C ALA A 17 6.18 -9.80 -9.32
N ALA A 18 7.04 -8.96 -8.74
CA ALA A 18 7.85 -7.98 -9.45
C ALA A 18 9.28 -8.48 -9.69
N ALA A 19 9.51 -9.80 -9.70
CA ALA A 19 10.86 -10.34 -9.89
C ALA A 19 11.49 -9.87 -11.20
N GLU A 20 10.68 -9.66 -12.23
CA GLU A 20 11.17 -9.18 -13.53
C GLU A 20 11.01 -7.66 -13.67
N HIS A 21 10.63 -6.98 -12.60
CA HIS A 21 10.43 -5.53 -12.59
C HIS A 21 11.12 -4.91 -11.38
N PRO A 22 12.45 -5.02 -11.29
CA PRO A 22 13.17 -4.56 -10.10
C PRO A 22 13.03 -3.08 -9.84
N SER A 23 12.68 -2.29 -10.84
CA SER A 23 12.47 -0.85 -10.67
C SER A 23 11.27 -0.54 -9.79
N THR A 24 10.37 -1.50 -9.56
CA THR A 24 9.22 -1.29 -8.67
C THR A 24 9.56 -1.56 -7.20
N HIS A 25 10.66 -2.24 -6.91
CA HIS A 25 11.02 -2.61 -5.55
C HIS A 25 11.15 -1.39 -4.62
N PRO A 26 11.81 -0.30 -5.03
CA PRO A 26 11.87 0.89 -4.18
C PRO A 26 10.48 1.46 -3.88
N THR A 27 9.55 1.39 -4.83
CA THR A 27 8.18 1.87 -4.63
C THR A 27 7.41 0.97 -3.66
N ILE A 28 7.63 -0.35 -3.75
CA ILE A 28 7.03 -1.30 -2.80
C ILE A 28 7.51 -0.97 -1.38
N ASP A 29 8.80 -0.77 -1.21
CA ASP A 29 9.38 -0.42 0.09
C ASP A 29 8.86 0.93 0.58
N ALA A 30 8.73 1.90 -0.32
CA ALA A 30 8.20 3.22 0.03
C ALA A 30 6.74 3.13 0.47
N LEU A 31 5.93 2.30 -0.20
CA LEU A 31 4.55 2.09 0.20
C LEU A 31 4.49 1.45 1.59
N HIS A 32 5.31 0.44 1.84
CA HIS A 32 5.37 -0.20 3.15
C HIS A 32 5.74 0.82 4.24
N ALA A 33 6.74 1.65 3.97
CA ALA A 33 7.16 2.68 4.92
C ALA A 33 6.04 3.70 5.15
N ALA A 34 5.30 4.04 4.10
CA ALA A 34 4.22 5.02 4.21
C ALA A 34 3.06 4.51 5.06
N VAL A 35 2.69 3.23 4.92
CA VAL A 35 1.58 2.67 5.70
C VAL A 35 1.96 2.37 7.14
N THR A 36 3.25 2.21 7.43
CA THR A 36 3.73 1.93 8.79
C THR A 36 4.30 3.16 9.47
N ALA A 37 4.26 4.33 8.82
CA ALA A 37 4.78 5.57 9.39
C ALA A 37 3.94 6.00 10.61
N ASP A 38 4.57 6.74 11.52
CA ASP A 38 3.87 7.30 12.67
C ASP A 38 2.73 8.23 12.27
N LYS A 39 2.94 8.97 11.18
CA LYS A 39 1.93 9.88 10.65
C LYS A 39 1.69 9.57 9.18
N PRO A 40 0.92 8.52 8.90
CA PRO A 40 0.66 8.12 7.52
C PRO A 40 -0.10 9.22 6.77
N ASP A 41 0.17 9.33 5.47
CA ASP A 41 -0.50 10.30 4.60
C ASP A 41 -1.21 9.55 3.48
N ALA A 42 -2.53 9.70 3.42
CA ALA A 42 -3.35 9.00 2.43
C ALA A 42 -2.93 9.34 1.00
N ALA A 43 -2.63 10.61 0.73
CA ALA A 43 -2.24 11.02 -0.62
C ALA A 43 -0.95 10.34 -1.07
N THR A 44 0.03 10.22 -0.16
CA THR A 44 1.29 9.55 -0.45
C THR A 44 1.06 8.07 -0.71
N ILE A 45 0.24 7.43 0.14
CA ILE A 45 -0.09 6.01 -0.02
C ILE A 45 -0.77 5.77 -1.36
N GLN A 46 -1.75 6.58 -1.72
CA GLN A 46 -2.45 6.45 -2.99
C GLN A 46 -1.51 6.64 -4.18
N ARG A 47 -0.60 7.59 -4.08
CA ARG A 47 0.37 7.82 -5.16
C ARG A 47 1.24 6.59 -5.41
N HIS A 48 1.71 5.95 -4.34
CA HIS A 48 2.51 4.73 -4.49
C HIS A 48 1.68 3.59 -5.04
N VAL A 49 0.42 3.45 -4.58
CA VAL A 49 -0.48 2.42 -5.10
C VAL A 49 -0.70 2.60 -6.60
N GLU A 50 -0.97 3.82 -7.03
CA GLU A 50 -1.18 4.11 -8.46
C GLU A 50 0.08 3.83 -9.27
N HIS A 51 1.23 4.17 -8.72
CA HIS A 51 2.50 3.91 -9.39
C HIS A 51 2.70 2.41 -9.60
N LEU A 52 2.40 1.60 -8.59
CA LEU A 52 2.54 0.15 -8.68
C LEU A 52 1.50 -0.47 -9.62
N ARG A 53 0.33 0.14 -9.75
CA ARG A 53 -0.70 -0.33 -10.68
C ARG A 53 -0.27 -0.24 -12.15
N ALA A 54 0.75 0.55 -12.43
CA ALA A 54 1.29 0.63 -13.78
C ALA A 54 2.01 -0.66 -14.18
N THR A 55 2.31 -1.53 -13.22
CA THR A 55 2.93 -2.84 -13.48
C THR A 55 1.87 -3.93 -13.36
N PRO A 56 1.38 -4.50 -14.48
CA PRO A 56 0.28 -5.47 -14.43
C PRO A 56 0.53 -6.68 -13.53
N ALA A 57 1.79 -7.11 -13.40
CA ALA A 57 2.14 -8.25 -12.56
C ALA A 57 1.78 -8.02 -11.09
N LEU A 58 1.68 -6.78 -10.65
CA LEU A 58 1.41 -6.44 -9.26
C LEU A 58 -0.07 -6.20 -8.96
N ILE A 59 -0.89 -6.01 -9.99
CA ILE A 59 -2.27 -5.54 -9.81
C ILE A 59 -3.06 -6.48 -8.91
N ALA A 60 -3.05 -7.78 -9.15
CA ALA A 60 -3.85 -8.72 -8.38
C ALA A 60 -3.50 -8.71 -6.89
N THR A 61 -2.22 -8.75 -6.57
CA THR A 61 -1.76 -8.76 -5.18
C THR A 61 -2.05 -7.43 -4.50
N LEU A 62 -1.81 -6.34 -5.22
CA LEU A 62 -2.03 -5.00 -4.70
C LEU A 62 -3.53 -4.72 -4.46
N GLU A 63 -4.39 -5.11 -5.39
CA GLU A 63 -5.83 -4.92 -5.25
C GLU A 63 -6.38 -5.72 -4.08
N ARG A 64 -5.90 -6.93 -3.87
CA ARG A 64 -6.34 -7.75 -2.75
C ARG A 64 -6.05 -7.05 -1.42
N TRP A 65 -4.88 -6.44 -1.29
CA TRP A 65 -4.54 -5.66 -0.11
C TRP A 65 -5.38 -4.39 -0.03
N TRP A 66 -5.50 -3.67 -1.15
CA TRP A 66 -6.22 -2.39 -1.19
C TRP A 66 -7.70 -2.55 -0.85
N MET A 67 -8.33 -3.63 -1.32
CA MET A 67 -9.74 -3.88 -1.10
C MET A 67 -10.04 -4.54 0.25
N ASP A 68 -9.03 -4.89 1.02
CA ASP A 68 -9.24 -5.45 2.35
C ASP A 68 -9.98 -4.42 3.22
N PRO A 69 -11.06 -4.83 3.93
CA PRO A 69 -11.81 -3.89 4.77
C PRO A 69 -10.95 -3.13 5.78
N ARG A 70 -9.90 -3.76 6.31
CA ARG A 70 -9.00 -3.10 7.25
C ARG A 70 -8.24 -1.97 6.58
N THR A 71 -7.77 -2.19 5.35
CA THR A 71 -7.06 -1.18 4.59
C THR A 71 -8.00 -0.03 4.22
N GLN A 72 -9.21 -0.35 3.79
CA GLN A 72 -10.18 0.68 3.44
C GLN A 72 -10.57 1.53 4.64
N ALA A 73 -10.74 0.91 5.81
CA ALA A 73 -11.03 1.64 7.04
C ALA A 73 -9.87 2.56 7.43
N PHE A 74 -8.65 2.07 7.29
CA PHE A 74 -7.44 2.85 7.57
C PHE A 74 -7.37 4.10 6.66
N ILE A 75 -7.57 3.91 5.35
CA ILE A 75 -7.53 5.02 4.39
C ILE A 75 -8.66 6.01 4.66
N ALA A 76 -9.86 5.52 4.96
CA ALA A 76 -10.98 6.39 5.28
C ALA A 76 -10.71 7.25 6.51
N GLU A 77 -10.07 6.67 7.53
CA GLU A 77 -9.71 7.39 8.74
C GLU A 77 -8.67 8.48 8.44
N LEU A 78 -7.68 8.17 7.60
CA LEU A 78 -6.69 9.16 7.20
C LEU A 78 -7.34 10.32 6.46
N ASN A 79 -8.29 10.04 5.57
CA ASN A 79 -8.98 11.08 4.83
C ASN A 79 -9.87 11.93 5.74
N ALA A 80 -10.43 11.33 6.79
CA ALA A 80 -11.29 12.05 7.73
C ALA A 80 -10.50 12.98 8.64
N THR A 81 -9.27 12.62 8.99
CA THR A 81 -8.43 13.39 9.93
C THR A 81 -7.30 14.13 9.26
N GLY A 82 -6.95 13.76 8.04
CA GLY A 82 -5.80 14.30 7.33
C GLY A 82 -6.14 15.56 6.57
N LEU A 83 -6.18 16.65 7.24
CA LEU A 83 -6.38 17.94 6.59
C LEU A 83 -5.07 18.55 6.11
#